data_3909a5adf98b071d27a2fdca09e82dd5
#
_entry.id   3909a5adf98b071d27a2fdca09e82dd5
#
_cell.length_a   1.000
_cell.length_b   1.000
_cell.length_c   1.000
_cell.angle_alpha   90.00
_cell.angle_beta   90.00
_cell.angle_gamma   90.00
#
_symmetry.space_group_name_H-M   'P 1'
#
loop_
_entity.id
_entity.type
_entity.pdbx_description
1 polymer ?
#
loop_
_entity_poly.entity_id
_entity_poly.type
_entity_poly.pdbx_seq_one_letter_code
_entity_poly.pdbx_strand_id
1 'polypeptide(L)'
;MSYIPQHIPVLLDEVVNALSINNHEYYIDATFGLGGYTKAILNKKDCKVIAFDRDPEAKIFAEKIKIDFKDRFFFKNAKFSQLVSLLDDFKIKKVAGVVFDLGVSSPQFDQKHRGFSLKLNGPLDMRMSKEGPTAEEFINQVEENTLANIIYELGEEPYSKRIAKNIILERSKTYIKTTGQLANIIRKSIPTSKKKIDAATKTFQAIRIYLNDEISELEQGLIAAEKILQPQGILAAVSFHSIEDRIIKKFFLKCAKKENHSRHRPESPNRDNSLEIITKKPILPSENEIK
;
A
#
# COMPACT_ATOMS: atom_id res chain seq x y z
N MET A 1 13.57 -3.83 27.94
CA MET A 1 13.70 -3.61 26.48
C MET A 1 12.92 -4.73 25.81
N SER A 2 11.72 -4.47 25.33
CA SER A 2 10.90 -5.46 24.60
C SER A 2 11.57 -5.71 23.23
N TYR A 3 11.95 -6.95 23.00
CA TYR A 3 12.45 -7.45 21.72
C TYR A 3 11.32 -7.25 20.70
N ILE A 4 11.42 -6.20 19.87
CA ILE A 4 10.55 -6.06 18.69
C ILE A 4 11.16 -7.00 17.65
N PRO A 5 10.46 -8.06 17.20
CA PRO A 5 10.96 -8.91 16.13
C PRO A 5 11.33 -8.03 14.96
N GLN A 6 12.51 -8.21 14.42
CA GLN A 6 13.00 -7.48 13.27
C GLN A 6 12.18 -7.94 12.06
N HIS A 7 11.09 -7.23 11.77
CA HIS A 7 10.28 -7.51 10.59
C HIS A 7 11.10 -7.15 9.36
N ILE A 8 11.43 -8.15 8.56
CA ILE A 8 12.12 -7.98 7.28
C ILE A 8 11.03 -7.77 6.22
N PRO A 9 11.05 -6.68 5.46
CA PRO A 9 10.12 -6.47 4.35
C PRO A 9 10.23 -7.60 3.32
N VAL A 10 9.12 -7.93 2.70
CA VAL A 10 9.08 -8.91 1.59
C VAL A 10 9.89 -8.39 0.40
N LEU A 11 10.67 -9.26 -0.27
CA LEU A 11 11.50 -8.92 -1.42
C LEU A 11 12.52 -7.79 -1.15
N LEU A 12 13.02 -7.66 0.09
CA LEU A 12 13.92 -6.58 0.48
C LEU A 12 15.18 -6.54 -0.39
N ASP A 13 15.84 -7.68 -0.56
CA ASP A 13 17.09 -7.77 -1.31
C ASP A 13 16.88 -7.52 -2.80
N GLU A 14 15.80 -8.05 -3.37
CA GLU A 14 15.44 -7.88 -4.78
C GLU A 14 15.17 -6.40 -5.10
N VAL A 15 14.42 -5.71 -4.27
CA VAL A 15 14.12 -4.29 -4.44
C VAL A 15 15.36 -3.43 -4.27
N VAL A 16 16.16 -3.65 -3.22
CA VAL A 16 17.39 -2.89 -2.95
C VAL A 16 18.41 -3.09 -4.08
N ASN A 17 18.52 -4.30 -4.62
CA ASN A 17 19.39 -4.58 -5.75
C ASN A 17 18.87 -3.93 -7.05
N ALA A 18 17.55 -3.98 -7.30
CA ALA A 18 16.94 -3.34 -8.45
C ALA A 18 17.13 -1.81 -8.45
N LEU A 19 17.06 -1.16 -7.28
CA LEU A 19 17.26 0.28 -7.13
C LEU A 19 18.66 0.75 -7.55
N SER A 20 19.65 -0.15 -7.68
CA SER A 20 21.01 0.17 -8.14
C SER A 20 21.60 1.39 -7.40
N ILE A 21 21.62 1.31 -6.08
CA ILE A 21 21.88 2.44 -5.19
C ILE A 21 23.29 3.02 -5.44
N ASN A 22 23.36 4.36 -5.59
CA ASN A 22 24.59 5.12 -5.82
C ASN A 22 24.84 6.12 -4.68
N ASN A 23 26.12 6.47 -4.50
CA ASN A 23 26.52 7.49 -3.52
C ASN A 23 25.96 8.87 -3.91
N HIS A 24 25.65 9.65 -2.88
CA HIS A 24 25.20 11.05 -2.97
C HIS A 24 23.84 11.27 -3.67
N GLU A 25 23.16 10.19 -4.08
CA GLU A 25 21.85 10.25 -4.70
C GLU A 25 20.73 10.23 -3.66
N TYR A 26 19.52 10.70 -4.07
CA TYR A 26 18.32 10.65 -3.26
C TYR A 26 17.41 9.50 -3.67
N TYR A 27 16.90 8.79 -2.68
CA TYR A 27 15.90 7.74 -2.84
C TYR A 27 14.66 8.05 -2.02
N ILE A 28 13.52 7.56 -2.48
CA ILE A 28 12.25 7.70 -1.76
C ILE A 28 11.77 6.32 -1.31
N ASP A 29 11.44 6.25 -0.02
CA ASP A 29 10.63 5.18 0.56
C ASP A 29 9.23 5.75 0.76
N ALA A 30 8.30 5.42 -0.15
CA ALA A 30 6.97 6.01 -0.18
C ALA A 30 6.02 5.42 0.88
N THR A 31 6.41 4.29 1.49
CA THR A 31 5.62 3.49 2.42
C THR A 31 6.50 3.02 3.57
N PHE A 32 6.98 3.95 4.36
CA PHE A 32 8.05 3.75 5.33
C PHE A 32 7.79 2.62 6.34
N GLY A 33 6.58 2.53 6.92
CA GLY A 33 6.21 1.53 7.93
C GLY A 33 7.18 1.49 9.12
N LEU A 34 7.96 0.42 9.22
CA LEU A 34 9.02 0.24 10.22
C LEU A 34 10.40 0.68 9.72
N GLY A 35 10.52 1.13 8.48
CA GLY A 35 11.75 1.63 7.85
C GLY A 35 12.71 0.54 7.39
N GLY A 36 12.22 -0.64 7.06
CA GLY A 36 13.05 -1.74 6.60
C GLY A 36 13.78 -1.43 5.29
N TYR A 37 13.07 -0.99 4.25
CA TYR A 37 13.65 -0.52 3.00
C TYR A 37 14.58 0.67 3.20
N THR A 38 14.13 1.67 3.96
CA THR A 38 14.93 2.85 4.31
C THR A 38 16.28 2.47 4.88
N LYS A 39 16.32 1.58 5.90
CA LYS A 39 17.58 1.12 6.50
C LYS A 39 18.47 0.37 5.52
N ALA A 40 17.88 -0.52 4.72
CA ALA A 40 18.63 -1.29 3.74
C ALA A 40 19.27 -0.40 2.67
N ILE A 41 18.55 0.61 2.18
CA ILE A 41 19.05 1.60 1.22
C ILE A 41 20.22 2.40 1.85
N LEU A 42 20.04 2.96 3.04
CA LEU A 42 21.02 3.79 3.72
C LEU A 42 22.29 3.03 4.11
N ASN A 43 22.19 1.72 4.38
CA ASN A 43 23.33 0.87 4.69
C ASN A 43 24.10 0.43 3.44
N LYS A 44 23.49 0.47 2.26
CA LYS A 44 24.11 -0.02 1.02
C LYS A 44 25.19 0.94 0.50
N LYS A 45 24.95 2.26 0.60
CA LYS A 45 25.84 3.31 0.06
C LYS A 45 25.68 4.61 0.88
N ASP A 46 26.57 5.58 0.62
CA ASP A 46 26.46 6.95 1.14
C ASP A 46 25.43 7.75 0.31
N CYS A 47 24.15 7.40 0.47
CA CYS A 47 23.01 8.02 -0.18
C CYS A 47 22.09 8.69 0.84
N LYS A 48 21.07 9.36 0.37
CA LYS A 48 20.04 10.00 1.21
C LYS A 48 18.68 9.37 0.93
N VAL A 49 17.86 9.22 1.98
CA VAL A 49 16.50 8.71 1.86
C VAL A 49 15.51 9.72 2.43
N ILE A 50 14.47 10.00 1.66
CA ILE A 50 13.27 10.72 2.10
C ILE A 50 12.15 9.69 2.20
N ALA A 51 11.66 9.45 3.39
CA ALA A 51 10.63 8.48 3.67
C ALA A 51 9.29 9.14 3.98
N PHE A 52 8.23 8.52 3.51
CA PHE A 52 6.85 8.97 3.73
C PHE A 52 6.03 7.86 4.35
N ASP A 53 5.15 8.23 5.25
CA ASP A 53 4.09 7.35 5.73
C ASP A 53 2.89 8.17 6.16
N ARG A 54 1.70 7.72 5.81
CA ARG A 54 0.45 8.36 6.23
C ARG A 54 0.08 8.01 7.67
N ASP A 55 0.63 6.91 8.23
CA ASP A 55 0.40 6.51 9.62
C ASP A 55 1.25 7.37 10.57
N PRO A 56 0.64 8.15 11.47
CA PRO A 56 1.40 8.98 12.41
C PRO A 56 2.26 8.14 13.38
N GLU A 57 1.94 6.87 13.60
CA GLU A 57 2.74 5.99 14.46
C GLU A 57 4.11 5.63 13.84
N ALA A 58 4.24 5.73 12.52
CA ALA A 58 5.50 5.52 11.82
C ALA A 58 6.61 6.49 12.27
N LYS A 59 6.23 7.68 12.77
CA LYS A 59 7.16 8.69 13.30
C LYS A 59 8.05 8.12 14.42
N ILE A 60 7.52 7.27 15.28
CA ILE A 60 8.27 6.65 16.39
C ILE A 60 9.48 5.84 15.85
N PHE A 61 9.28 5.14 14.73
CA PHE A 61 10.34 4.35 14.10
C PHE A 61 11.30 5.24 13.31
N ALA A 62 10.78 6.30 12.69
CA ALA A 62 11.59 7.27 11.97
C ALA A 62 12.57 8.00 12.89
N GLU A 63 12.16 8.38 14.10
CA GLU A 63 13.04 9.00 15.09
C GLU A 63 14.23 8.10 15.48
N LYS A 64 14.00 6.78 15.58
CA LYS A 64 15.09 5.82 15.84
C LYS A 64 16.09 5.75 14.69
N ILE A 65 15.60 5.68 13.46
CA ILE A 65 16.46 5.66 12.26
C ILE A 65 17.24 6.98 12.12
N LYS A 66 16.62 8.11 12.49
CA LYS A 66 17.26 9.42 12.45
C LYS A 66 18.50 9.51 13.34
N ILE A 67 18.55 8.81 14.46
CA ILE A 67 19.71 8.75 15.35
C ILE A 67 20.92 8.14 14.61
N ASP A 68 20.70 7.05 13.86
CA ASP A 68 21.77 6.31 13.18
C ASP A 68 22.25 7.02 11.90
N PHE A 69 21.32 7.60 11.13
CA PHE A 69 21.62 8.12 9.78
C PHE A 69 21.60 9.66 9.67
N LYS A 70 21.24 10.37 10.75
CA LYS A 70 21.34 11.84 10.89
C LYS A 70 20.84 12.62 9.67
N ASP A 71 21.72 13.29 8.95
CA ASP A 71 21.48 14.16 7.80
C ASP A 71 21.24 13.39 6.48
N ARG A 72 21.38 12.07 6.49
CA ARG A 72 21.07 11.22 5.35
C ARG A 72 19.62 10.72 5.32
N PHE A 73 18.89 10.87 6.42
CA PHE A 73 17.50 10.41 6.55
C PHE A 73 16.54 11.55 6.88
N PHE A 74 15.46 11.61 6.10
CA PHE A 74 14.37 12.56 6.27
C PHE A 74 13.05 11.81 6.30
N PHE A 75 12.14 12.20 7.19
CA PHE A 75 10.82 11.61 7.32
C PHE A 75 9.73 12.68 7.28
N LYS A 76 8.66 12.41 6.55
CA LYS A 76 7.42 13.21 6.55
C LYS A 76 6.22 12.31 6.80
N ASN A 77 5.38 12.67 7.75
CA ASN A 77 4.07 12.03 7.91
C ASN A 77 3.13 12.63 6.86
N ALA A 78 2.97 11.93 5.74
CA ALA A 78 2.21 12.39 4.58
C ALA A 78 1.81 11.23 3.69
N LYS A 79 0.84 11.46 2.80
CA LYS A 79 0.46 10.54 1.75
C LYS A 79 1.45 10.59 0.60
N PHE A 80 1.72 9.45 -0.04
CA PHE A 80 2.65 9.40 -1.17
C PHE A 80 2.08 10.02 -2.46
N SER A 81 0.79 10.24 -2.58
CA SER A 81 0.22 11.08 -3.65
C SER A 81 0.76 12.52 -3.65
N GLN A 82 1.29 12.97 -2.51
CA GLN A 82 1.84 14.31 -2.32
C GLN A 82 3.35 14.42 -2.62
N LEU A 83 3.99 13.36 -3.12
CA LEU A 83 5.45 13.29 -3.33
C LEU A 83 6.03 14.51 -4.06
N VAL A 84 5.37 14.98 -5.13
CA VAL A 84 5.87 16.11 -5.92
C VAL A 84 5.95 17.37 -5.09
N SER A 85 4.85 17.76 -4.41
CA SER A 85 4.81 18.99 -3.62
C SER A 85 5.72 18.93 -2.39
N LEU A 86 5.87 17.75 -1.79
CA LEU A 86 6.71 17.57 -0.61
C LEU A 86 8.21 17.61 -0.92
N LEU A 87 8.62 17.23 -2.12
CA LEU A 87 10.01 17.35 -2.55
C LEU A 87 10.44 18.81 -2.76
N ASP A 88 9.51 19.69 -3.08
CA ASP A 88 9.80 21.12 -3.18
C ASP A 88 10.26 21.70 -1.84
N ASP A 89 9.74 21.21 -0.70
CA ASP A 89 10.21 21.57 0.66
C ASP A 89 11.71 21.26 0.84
N PHE A 90 12.20 20.20 0.21
CA PHE A 90 13.60 19.77 0.26
C PHE A 90 14.45 20.39 -0.85
N LYS A 91 13.88 21.19 -1.75
CA LYS A 91 14.52 21.73 -2.96
C LYS A 91 15.12 20.65 -3.87
N ILE A 92 14.49 19.47 -3.90
CA ILE A 92 14.91 18.32 -4.69
C ILE A 92 13.92 18.16 -5.85
N LYS A 93 14.44 18.22 -7.09
CA LYS A 93 13.62 18.09 -8.29
C LYS A 93 13.51 16.67 -8.79
N LYS A 94 14.54 15.87 -8.60
CA LYS A 94 14.68 14.52 -9.14
C LYS A 94 15.34 13.58 -8.13
N VAL A 95 14.98 12.29 -8.22
CA VAL A 95 15.51 11.23 -7.35
C VAL A 95 15.93 10.02 -8.18
N ALA A 96 16.91 9.26 -7.69
CA ALA A 96 17.46 8.08 -8.35
C ALA A 96 16.56 6.85 -8.23
N GLY A 97 15.69 6.80 -7.22
CA GLY A 97 14.77 5.69 -7.06
C GLY A 97 13.61 5.97 -6.14
N VAL A 98 12.51 5.27 -6.38
CA VAL A 98 11.31 5.29 -5.55
C VAL A 98 10.87 3.87 -5.27
N VAL A 99 10.59 3.53 -4.01
CA VAL A 99 10.01 2.26 -3.62
C VAL A 99 8.64 2.46 -3.00
N PHE A 100 7.70 1.61 -3.41
CA PHE A 100 6.39 1.41 -2.79
C PHE A 100 6.33 -0.02 -2.24
N ASP A 101 6.09 -0.17 -0.94
CA ASP A 101 5.72 -1.41 -0.27
C ASP A 101 4.27 -1.27 0.19
N LEU A 102 3.32 -1.72 -0.66
CA LEU A 102 1.91 -1.42 -0.50
C LEU A 102 1.27 -2.23 0.63
N GLY A 103 0.08 -1.84 1.02
CA GLY A 103 -0.72 -2.52 2.03
C GLY A 103 -0.54 -1.94 3.44
N VAL A 104 -0.59 -2.81 4.44
CA VAL A 104 -0.55 -2.46 5.86
C VAL A 104 0.76 -2.86 6.51
N SER A 105 1.24 -2.03 7.41
CA SER A 105 2.45 -2.33 8.19
C SER A 105 2.14 -3.35 9.30
N SER A 106 3.18 -4.11 9.73
CA SER A 106 3.04 -5.09 10.82
C SER A 106 2.44 -4.50 12.09
N PRO A 107 2.81 -3.30 12.59
CA PRO A 107 2.17 -2.71 13.74
C PRO A 107 0.66 -2.51 13.60
N GLN A 108 0.16 -2.21 12.39
CA GLN A 108 -1.26 -2.08 12.16
C GLN A 108 -2.01 -3.41 12.33
N PHE A 109 -1.39 -4.55 11.98
CA PHE A 109 -1.95 -5.87 12.21
C PHE A 109 -1.79 -6.37 13.65
N ASP A 110 -0.66 -6.06 14.30
CA ASP A 110 -0.32 -6.60 15.61
C ASP A 110 -0.99 -5.84 16.76
N GLN A 111 -1.44 -4.62 16.50
CA GLN A 111 -2.13 -3.80 17.49
C GLN A 111 -3.64 -3.93 17.36
N LYS A 112 -4.27 -4.67 18.29
CA LYS A 112 -5.71 -4.95 18.27
C LYS A 112 -6.59 -3.68 18.15
N HIS A 113 -6.13 -2.55 18.70
CA HIS A 113 -6.90 -1.29 18.69
C HIS A 113 -6.93 -0.61 17.30
N ARG A 114 -6.08 -1.03 16.35
CA ARG A 114 -6.07 -0.52 14.99
C ARG A 114 -7.15 -1.14 14.09
N GLY A 115 -7.72 -2.27 14.47
CA GLY A 115 -8.86 -2.88 13.79
C GLY A 115 -8.58 -3.57 12.44
N PHE A 116 -7.33 -3.81 12.07
CA PHE A 116 -6.99 -4.50 10.81
C PHE A 116 -6.99 -6.01 10.90
N SER A 117 -6.76 -6.56 12.09
CA SER A 117 -6.56 -7.99 12.28
C SER A 117 -7.87 -8.78 12.36
N LEU A 118 -7.92 -9.92 11.66
CA LEU A 118 -8.97 -10.93 11.82
C LEU A 118 -8.73 -11.86 13.01
N LYS A 119 -7.48 -11.94 13.49
CA LYS A 119 -7.08 -12.80 14.61
C LYS A 119 -7.27 -12.10 15.96
N LEU A 120 -7.04 -10.82 16.00
CA LEU A 120 -7.12 -9.99 17.20
C LEU A 120 -8.46 -9.26 17.23
N ASN A 121 -9.33 -9.63 18.20
CA ASN A 121 -10.58 -8.91 18.38
C ASN A 121 -10.33 -7.55 19.01
N GLY A 122 -10.69 -6.47 18.31
CA GLY A 122 -10.50 -5.08 18.72
C GLY A 122 -11.58 -4.16 18.17
N PRO A 123 -11.50 -2.85 18.44
CA PRO A 123 -12.35 -1.84 17.82
C PRO A 123 -12.29 -1.94 16.30
N LEU A 124 -13.39 -1.66 15.62
CA LEU A 124 -13.48 -1.69 14.17
C LEU A 124 -13.04 -0.33 13.59
N ASP A 125 -11.73 -0.02 13.65
CA ASP A 125 -11.17 1.26 13.20
C ASP A 125 -10.74 1.24 11.72
N MET A 126 -9.70 0.51 11.37
CA MET A 126 -9.11 0.34 10.03
C MET A 126 -8.55 1.61 9.36
N ARG A 127 -8.41 2.74 10.05
CA ARG A 127 -7.82 3.96 9.50
C ARG A 127 -6.30 3.91 9.58
N MET A 128 -5.62 4.06 8.44
CA MET A 128 -4.15 4.15 8.41
C MET A 128 -3.67 5.50 8.99
N SER A 129 -4.26 6.61 8.55
CA SER A 129 -3.89 7.97 8.99
C SER A 129 -4.53 8.39 10.32
N LYS A 130 -5.42 7.57 10.89
CA LYS A 130 -6.26 7.92 12.06
C LYS A 130 -7.24 9.08 11.83
N GLU A 131 -7.39 9.52 10.60
CA GLU A 131 -8.30 10.59 10.19
C GLU A 131 -9.51 10.03 9.43
N GLY A 132 -10.60 10.79 9.39
CA GLY A 132 -11.82 10.39 8.71
C GLY A 132 -12.66 9.35 9.47
N PRO A 133 -13.69 8.76 8.83
CA PRO A 133 -14.58 7.79 9.45
C PRO A 133 -13.89 6.47 9.75
N THR A 134 -14.25 5.86 10.87
CA THR A 134 -13.84 4.51 11.24
C THR A 134 -14.60 3.45 10.43
N ALA A 135 -14.08 2.23 10.38
CA ALA A 135 -14.82 1.10 9.82
C ALA A 135 -16.10 0.81 10.62
N GLU A 136 -16.11 1.10 11.92
CA GLU A 136 -17.31 1.02 12.78
C GLU A 136 -18.40 1.96 12.28
N GLU A 137 -18.09 3.25 12.10
CA GLU A 137 -19.05 4.25 11.61
C GLU A 137 -19.51 3.90 10.19
N PHE A 138 -18.59 3.54 9.31
CA PHE A 138 -18.90 3.18 7.94
C PHE A 138 -19.85 1.99 7.86
N ILE A 139 -19.56 0.87 8.52
CA ILE A 139 -20.37 -0.36 8.47
C ILE A 139 -21.77 -0.14 9.04
N ASN A 140 -21.90 0.70 10.05
CA ASN A 140 -23.19 0.95 10.67
C ASN A 140 -24.05 1.99 9.92
N GLN A 141 -23.50 2.73 8.96
CA GLN A 141 -24.23 3.79 8.23
C GLN A 141 -24.40 3.51 6.74
N VAL A 142 -23.48 2.77 6.11
CA VAL A 142 -23.46 2.55 4.65
C VAL A 142 -24.73 1.84 4.13
N GLU A 143 -25.21 2.23 2.95
CA GLU A 143 -26.33 1.57 2.26
C GLU A 143 -25.94 0.17 1.76
N GLU A 144 -26.92 -0.78 1.77
CA GLU A 144 -26.69 -2.20 1.39
C GLU A 144 -26.03 -2.34 0.02
N ASN A 145 -26.57 -1.66 -0.99
CA ASN A 145 -26.06 -1.76 -2.36
C ASN A 145 -24.64 -1.19 -2.49
N THR A 146 -24.38 -0.08 -1.82
CA THR A 146 -23.04 0.53 -1.77
C THR A 146 -22.04 -0.42 -1.14
N LEU A 147 -22.38 -1.01 0.00
CA LEU A 147 -21.53 -1.99 0.69
C LEU A 147 -21.27 -3.22 -0.19
N ALA A 148 -22.31 -3.75 -0.83
CA ALA A 148 -22.19 -4.90 -1.73
C ALA A 148 -21.24 -4.62 -2.90
N ASN A 149 -21.31 -3.43 -3.50
CA ASN A 149 -20.44 -3.01 -4.59
C ASN A 149 -18.98 -2.87 -4.13
N ILE A 150 -18.75 -2.22 -3.00
CA ILE A 150 -17.40 -2.08 -2.40
C ILE A 150 -16.78 -3.46 -2.15
N ILE A 151 -17.53 -4.38 -1.54
CA ILE A 151 -17.05 -5.74 -1.26
C ILE A 151 -16.76 -6.51 -2.56
N TYR A 152 -17.58 -6.32 -3.59
CA TYR A 152 -17.38 -6.97 -4.87
C TYR A 152 -16.17 -6.43 -5.63
N GLU A 153 -16.08 -5.12 -5.78
CA GLU A 153 -15.04 -4.45 -6.59
C GLU A 153 -13.68 -4.46 -5.91
N LEU A 154 -13.62 -4.13 -4.61
CA LEU A 154 -12.36 -3.99 -3.87
C LEU A 154 -11.94 -5.26 -3.10
N GLY A 155 -12.86 -6.20 -2.91
CA GLY A 155 -12.58 -7.49 -2.29
C GLY A 155 -12.53 -8.64 -3.30
N GLU A 156 -13.03 -8.45 -4.51
CA GLU A 156 -13.25 -9.55 -5.48
C GLU A 156 -14.02 -10.73 -4.82
N GLU A 157 -15.01 -10.38 -3.98
CA GLU A 157 -15.79 -11.35 -3.21
C GLU A 157 -17.14 -11.65 -3.89
N PRO A 158 -17.34 -12.85 -4.44
CA PRO A 158 -18.57 -13.18 -5.17
C PRO A 158 -19.83 -13.22 -4.31
N TYR A 159 -19.69 -13.42 -3.00
CA TYR A 159 -20.82 -13.43 -2.06
C TYR A 159 -21.17 -12.04 -1.51
N SER A 160 -20.66 -10.96 -2.12
CA SER A 160 -20.75 -9.58 -1.64
C SER A 160 -22.16 -9.15 -1.28
N LYS A 161 -23.17 -9.44 -2.13
CA LYS A 161 -24.58 -9.11 -1.88
C LYS A 161 -25.13 -9.79 -0.63
N ARG A 162 -24.80 -11.08 -0.45
CA ARG A 162 -25.24 -11.83 0.73
C ARG A 162 -24.57 -11.35 2.00
N ILE A 163 -23.29 -11.01 1.92
CA ILE A 163 -22.54 -10.45 3.04
C ILE A 163 -23.11 -9.09 3.44
N ALA A 164 -23.31 -8.18 2.48
CA ALA A 164 -23.89 -6.86 2.73
C ALA A 164 -25.27 -6.98 3.39
N LYS A 165 -26.18 -7.77 2.81
CA LYS A 165 -27.51 -8.00 3.38
C LYS A 165 -27.44 -8.48 4.83
N ASN A 166 -26.57 -9.43 5.16
CA ASN A 166 -26.45 -9.94 6.51
C ASN A 166 -25.83 -8.92 7.48
N ILE A 167 -24.90 -8.09 7.03
CA ILE A 167 -24.36 -6.99 7.82
C ILE A 167 -25.48 -5.99 8.15
N ILE A 168 -26.29 -5.58 7.16
CA ILE A 168 -27.41 -4.66 7.37
C ILE A 168 -28.43 -5.26 8.36
N LEU A 169 -28.76 -6.56 8.21
CA LEU A 169 -29.68 -7.25 9.09
C LEU A 169 -29.15 -7.34 10.54
N GLU A 170 -27.88 -7.63 10.73
CA GLU A 170 -27.31 -7.75 12.07
C GLU A 170 -27.11 -6.38 12.74
N ARG A 171 -26.69 -5.34 11.99
CA ARG A 171 -26.55 -4.00 12.57
C ARG A 171 -27.91 -3.41 13.02
N SER A 172 -29.03 -3.79 12.37
CA SER A 172 -30.37 -3.34 12.80
C SER A 172 -30.78 -3.92 14.15
N LYS A 173 -30.19 -5.05 14.57
CA LYS A 173 -30.40 -5.67 15.88
C LYS A 173 -29.42 -5.16 16.93
N THR A 174 -28.16 -5.03 16.55
CA THR A 174 -27.08 -4.65 17.47
C THR A 174 -25.98 -3.93 16.68
N TYR A 175 -25.56 -2.78 17.16
CA TYR A 175 -24.47 -2.00 16.56
C TYR A 175 -23.15 -2.79 16.52
N ILE A 176 -22.51 -2.85 15.35
CA ILE A 176 -21.30 -3.63 15.10
C ILE A 176 -20.08 -2.79 15.51
N LYS A 177 -19.40 -3.16 16.61
CA LYS A 177 -18.31 -2.38 17.21
C LYS A 177 -16.94 -3.00 17.04
N THR A 178 -16.86 -4.32 16.83
CA THR A 178 -15.57 -5.02 16.87
C THR A 178 -15.30 -5.82 15.60
N THR A 179 -14.00 -6.03 15.31
CA THR A 179 -13.54 -6.87 14.21
C THR A 179 -14.09 -8.28 14.29
N GLY A 180 -14.18 -8.85 15.51
CA GLY A 180 -14.73 -10.19 15.72
C GLY A 180 -16.22 -10.30 15.40
N GLN A 181 -17.02 -9.28 15.75
CA GLN A 181 -18.44 -9.24 15.40
C GLN A 181 -18.61 -9.24 13.87
N LEU A 182 -17.93 -8.32 13.17
CA LEU A 182 -17.99 -8.24 11.72
C LEU A 182 -17.51 -9.52 11.05
N ALA A 183 -16.36 -10.06 11.45
CA ALA A 183 -15.82 -11.28 10.89
C ALA A 183 -16.77 -12.47 11.05
N ASN A 184 -17.46 -12.60 12.19
CA ASN A 184 -18.42 -13.66 12.42
C ASN A 184 -19.66 -13.54 11.52
N ILE A 185 -20.15 -12.32 11.27
CA ILE A 185 -21.27 -12.08 10.33
C ILE A 185 -20.86 -12.51 8.93
N ILE A 186 -19.65 -12.13 8.49
CA ILE A 186 -19.12 -12.48 7.16
C ILE A 186 -18.97 -14.01 7.02
N ARG A 187 -18.34 -14.67 7.99
CA ARG A 187 -18.14 -16.14 7.97
C ARG A 187 -19.46 -16.89 7.87
N LYS A 188 -20.51 -16.46 8.58
CA LYS A 188 -21.86 -17.03 8.50
C LYS A 188 -22.54 -16.76 7.14
N SER A 189 -22.10 -15.74 6.41
CA SER A 189 -22.67 -15.35 5.12
C SER A 189 -22.11 -16.16 3.94
N ILE A 190 -20.96 -16.82 4.12
CA ILE A 190 -20.27 -17.56 3.06
C ILE A 190 -20.42 -19.06 3.32
N PRO A 191 -20.67 -19.88 2.28
CA PRO A 191 -20.67 -21.33 2.45
C PRO A 191 -19.34 -21.83 3.00
N THR A 192 -19.39 -22.79 3.92
CA THR A 192 -18.18 -23.39 4.51
C THR A 192 -17.29 -23.96 3.40
N SER A 193 -16.08 -23.49 3.31
CA SER A 193 -15.10 -23.94 2.31
C SER A 193 -13.87 -24.51 3.02
N LYS A 194 -13.24 -25.53 2.39
CA LYS A 194 -11.96 -26.10 2.88
C LYS A 194 -10.74 -25.19 2.57
N LYS A 195 -10.96 -23.94 2.17
CA LYS A 195 -9.88 -23.01 1.84
C LYS A 195 -9.10 -22.64 3.09
N LYS A 196 -7.78 -22.52 2.96
CA LYS A 196 -6.86 -22.10 4.05
C LYS A 196 -7.05 -20.64 4.47
N ILE A 197 -7.63 -19.80 3.59
CA ILE A 197 -7.80 -18.36 3.81
C ILE A 197 -9.15 -18.12 4.52
N ASP A 198 -9.14 -17.29 5.56
CA ASP A 198 -10.34 -16.90 6.30
C ASP A 198 -11.37 -16.23 5.35
N ALA A 199 -12.62 -16.65 5.44
CA ALA A 199 -13.70 -16.14 4.61
C ALA A 199 -13.91 -14.62 4.73
N ALA A 200 -13.54 -14.01 5.87
CA ALA A 200 -13.66 -12.57 6.08
C ALA A 200 -12.53 -11.75 5.42
N THR A 201 -11.44 -12.38 4.97
CA THR A 201 -10.24 -11.65 4.47
C THR A 201 -10.57 -10.67 3.35
N LYS A 202 -11.31 -11.10 2.34
CA LYS A 202 -11.66 -10.27 1.18
C LYS A 202 -12.55 -9.09 1.52
N THR A 203 -13.52 -9.29 2.42
CA THR A 203 -14.39 -8.21 2.88
C THR A 203 -13.64 -7.20 3.73
N PHE A 204 -12.77 -7.63 4.63
CA PHE A 204 -11.90 -6.75 5.41
C PHE A 204 -10.95 -5.96 4.52
N GLN A 205 -10.34 -6.60 3.53
CA GLN A 205 -9.54 -5.93 2.51
C GLN A 205 -10.35 -4.85 1.76
N ALA A 206 -11.57 -5.16 1.32
CA ALA A 206 -12.42 -4.21 0.61
C ALA A 206 -12.74 -2.96 1.44
N ILE A 207 -13.13 -3.16 2.71
CA ILE A 207 -13.44 -2.06 3.64
C ILE A 207 -12.18 -1.22 3.90
N ARG A 208 -11.03 -1.85 4.12
CA ARG A 208 -9.75 -1.18 4.33
C ARG A 208 -9.38 -0.30 3.13
N ILE A 209 -9.39 -0.88 1.93
CA ILE A 209 -9.08 -0.17 0.68
C ILE A 209 -9.99 1.04 0.51
N TYR A 210 -11.30 0.87 0.73
CA TYR A 210 -12.27 1.94 0.59
C TYR A 210 -12.04 3.08 1.59
N LEU A 211 -11.91 2.76 2.88
CA LEU A 211 -11.74 3.75 3.95
C LEU A 211 -10.46 4.56 3.81
N ASN A 212 -9.41 3.94 3.31
CA ASN A 212 -8.11 4.57 3.18
C ASN A 212 -7.84 5.13 1.78
N ASP A 213 -8.81 5.03 0.85
CA ASP A 213 -8.67 5.48 -0.53
C ASP A 213 -7.39 4.94 -1.21
N GLU A 214 -7.07 3.64 -0.93
CA GLU A 214 -5.78 3.06 -1.30
C GLU A 214 -5.56 3.02 -2.81
N ILE A 215 -6.62 2.85 -3.61
CA ILE A 215 -6.53 2.76 -5.07
C ILE A 215 -6.19 4.12 -5.69
N SER A 216 -6.92 5.17 -5.32
CA SER A 216 -6.66 6.52 -5.81
C SER A 216 -5.27 7.01 -5.37
N GLU A 217 -4.88 6.74 -4.12
CA GLU A 217 -3.54 7.02 -3.62
C GLU A 217 -2.46 6.33 -4.45
N LEU A 218 -2.62 5.03 -4.75
CA LEU A 218 -1.67 4.28 -5.57
C LEU A 218 -1.55 4.87 -6.98
N GLU A 219 -2.66 5.14 -7.65
CA GLU A 219 -2.64 5.71 -8.99
C GLU A 219 -1.94 7.08 -9.02
N GLN A 220 -2.26 7.97 -8.07
CA GLN A 220 -1.64 9.27 -7.95
C GLN A 220 -0.16 9.19 -7.54
N GLY A 221 0.18 8.27 -6.64
CA GLY A 221 1.55 8.03 -6.21
C GLY A 221 2.46 7.53 -7.33
N LEU A 222 1.98 6.62 -8.17
CA LEU A 222 2.72 6.15 -9.36
C LEU A 222 2.97 7.28 -10.36
N ILE A 223 1.96 8.13 -10.62
CA ILE A 223 2.10 9.31 -11.48
C ILE A 223 3.09 10.32 -10.87
N ALA A 224 3.04 10.52 -9.57
CA ALA A 224 3.96 11.41 -8.87
C ALA A 224 5.40 10.87 -8.95
N ALA A 225 5.60 9.58 -8.74
CA ALA A 225 6.90 8.92 -8.82
C ALA A 225 7.52 9.04 -10.23
N GLU A 226 6.72 8.81 -11.29
CA GLU A 226 7.18 8.99 -12.67
C GLU A 226 7.73 10.41 -12.90
N LYS A 227 7.03 11.43 -12.40
CA LYS A 227 7.42 12.84 -12.58
C LYS A 227 8.73 13.20 -11.89
N ILE A 228 9.06 12.59 -10.76
CA ILE A 228 10.23 12.93 -9.94
C ILE A 228 11.45 12.06 -10.22
N LEU A 229 11.31 10.94 -10.92
CA LEU A 229 12.45 10.10 -11.29
C LEU A 229 13.40 10.84 -12.26
N GLN A 230 14.69 10.74 -12.00
CA GLN A 230 15.74 11.15 -12.93
C GLN A 230 15.86 10.15 -14.09
N PRO A 231 16.53 10.52 -15.21
CA PRO A 231 16.89 9.54 -16.23
C PRO A 231 17.66 8.37 -15.62
N GLN A 232 17.29 7.14 -16.00
CA GLN A 232 17.79 5.87 -15.43
C GLN A 232 17.41 5.63 -13.95
N GLY A 233 16.57 6.47 -13.36
CA GLY A 233 16.00 6.23 -12.02
C GLY A 233 15.07 5.03 -12.02
N ILE A 234 14.98 4.34 -10.89
CA ILE A 234 14.22 3.09 -10.75
C ILE A 234 12.96 3.30 -9.93
N LEU A 235 11.82 2.84 -10.46
CA LEU A 235 10.57 2.71 -9.75
C LEU A 235 10.32 1.25 -9.39
N ALA A 236 10.32 0.93 -8.11
CA ALA A 236 10.00 -0.40 -7.58
C ALA A 236 8.67 -0.36 -6.83
N ALA A 237 7.81 -1.36 -7.06
CA ALA A 237 6.54 -1.47 -6.35
C ALA A 237 6.29 -2.94 -5.96
N VAL A 238 6.03 -3.15 -4.67
CA VAL A 238 5.64 -4.44 -4.09
C VAL A 238 4.15 -4.39 -3.80
N SER A 239 3.41 -5.40 -4.26
CA SER A 239 1.96 -5.52 -4.10
C SER A 239 1.57 -6.81 -3.41
N PHE A 240 0.49 -6.80 -2.62
CA PHE A 240 0.03 -7.94 -1.84
C PHE A 240 -1.31 -8.50 -2.29
N HIS A 241 -1.99 -7.85 -3.22
CA HIS A 241 -3.24 -8.36 -3.79
C HIS A 241 -3.41 -8.00 -5.27
N SER A 242 -4.31 -8.74 -5.91
CA SER A 242 -4.57 -8.70 -7.38
C SER A 242 -4.91 -7.31 -7.92
N ILE A 243 -5.58 -6.47 -7.14
CA ILE A 243 -6.02 -5.14 -7.60
C ILE A 243 -4.81 -4.20 -7.71
N GLU A 244 -3.95 -4.17 -6.68
CA GLU A 244 -2.69 -3.40 -6.71
C GLU A 244 -1.81 -3.85 -7.89
N ASP A 245 -1.58 -5.16 -8.03
CA ASP A 245 -0.78 -5.72 -9.12
C ASP A 245 -1.31 -5.31 -10.51
N ARG A 246 -2.63 -5.33 -10.68
CA ARG A 246 -3.29 -4.93 -11.94
C ARG A 246 -3.09 -3.44 -12.24
N ILE A 247 -3.18 -2.57 -11.24
CA ILE A 247 -2.98 -1.12 -11.38
C ILE A 247 -1.53 -0.83 -11.75
N ILE A 248 -0.57 -1.41 -11.03
CA ILE A 248 0.86 -1.25 -11.28
C ILE A 248 1.22 -1.71 -12.70
N LYS A 249 0.77 -2.91 -13.09
CA LYS A 249 0.98 -3.43 -14.45
C LYS A 249 0.41 -2.52 -15.51
N LYS A 250 -0.84 -2.06 -15.34
CA LYS A 250 -1.49 -1.15 -16.29
C LYS A 250 -0.71 0.16 -16.40
N PHE A 251 -0.24 0.71 -15.29
CA PHE A 251 0.57 1.90 -15.26
C PHE A 251 1.88 1.72 -16.00
N PHE A 252 2.67 0.69 -15.67
CA PHE A 252 3.96 0.43 -16.32
C PHE A 252 3.80 0.18 -17.83
N LEU A 253 2.81 -0.62 -18.22
CA LEU A 253 2.52 -0.86 -19.64
C LEU A 253 2.13 0.41 -20.39
N LYS A 254 1.39 1.33 -19.74
CA LYS A 254 1.03 2.62 -20.34
C LYS A 254 2.27 3.51 -20.54
N CYS A 255 3.16 3.56 -19.55
CA CYS A 255 4.37 4.38 -19.61
C CYS A 255 5.47 3.82 -20.53
N ALA A 256 5.47 2.49 -20.74
CA ALA A 256 6.47 1.82 -21.57
C ALA A 256 6.00 1.56 -23.01
N LYS A 257 4.74 1.77 -23.33
CA LYS A 257 4.23 1.55 -24.70
C LYS A 257 4.72 2.65 -25.63
N LYS A 258 5.52 2.25 -26.64
CA LYS A 258 5.62 3.01 -27.89
C LYS A 258 4.23 3.03 -28.53
N GLU A 259 3.66 4.21 -28.77
CA GLU A 259 2.51 4.30 -29.64
C GLU A 259 2.94 3.76 -31.02
N ASN A 260 2.42 2.58 -31.40
CA ASN A 260 2.58 2.09 -32.75
C ASN A 260 1.82 3.06 -33.65
N HIS A 261 2.56 3.87 -34.42
CA HIS A 261 2.00 4.72 -35.46
C HIS A 261 1.28 3.84 -36.48
N SER A 262 -0.03 3.74 -36.34
CA SER A 262 -0.87 3.24 -37.43
C SER A 262 -0.81 4.32 -38.53
N ARG A 263 -0.44 3.93 -39.76
CA ARG A 263 -0.35 4.80 -40.95
C ARG A 263 -1.64 5.56 -41.27
N HIS A 264 -2.71 5.34 -40.52
CA HIS A 264 -4.05 5.89 -40.74
C HIS A 264 -4.61 6.71 -39.57
N ARG A 265 -3.78 7.07 -38.55
CA ARG A 265 -4.20 8.03 -37.51
C ARG A 265 -3.40 9.30 -37.62
N PRO A 266 -4.06 10.50 -37.45
CA PRO A 266 -3.35 11.79 -37.37
C PRO A 266 -2.30 11.68 -36.22
N GLU A 267 -1.12 12.28 -36.42
CA GLU A 267 -0.04 12.36 -35.48
C GLU A 267 -0.55 12.95 -34.15
N SER A 268 -0.72 12.11 -33.15
CA SER A 268 -0.73 12.58 -31.77
C SER A 268 0.72 12.95 -31.40
N PRO A 269 0.95 14.05 -30.65
CA PRO A 269 2.31 14.44 -30.29
C PRO A 269 3.01 13.27 -29.62
N ASN A 270 4.19 12.90 -30.15
CA ASN A 270 5.07 11.84 -29.63
C ASN A 270 5.15 11.97 -28.11
N ARG A 271 4.51 11.10 -27.37
CA ARG A 271 4.87 10.85 -25.98
C ARG A 271 6.04 9.88 -26.02
N ASP A 272 7.24 10.41 -25.82
CA ASP A 272 8.40 9.58 -25.55
C ASP A 272 8.07 8.64 -24.39
N ASN A 273 8.49 7.37 -24.48
CA ASN A 273 8.36 6.42 -23.38
C ASN A 273 9.01 7.04 -22.14
N SER A 274 8.24 7.23 -21.09
CA SER A 274 8.76 7.78 -19.84
C SER A 274 9.46 6.73 -18.98
N LEU A 275 9.09 5.45 -19.12
CA LEU A 275 9.66 4.32 -18.38
C LEU A 275 10.00 3.14 -19.30
N GLU A 276 10.96 2.32 -18.87
CA GLU A 276 11.25 1.01 -19.44
C GLU A 276 10.97 -0.08 -18.42
N ILE A 277 10.30 -1.17 -18.85
CA ILE A 277 10.00 -2.30 -17.96
C ILE A 277 11.22 -3.19 -17.84
N ILE A 278 11.87 -3.19 -16.68
CA ILE A 278 13.04 -4.01 -16.39
C ILE A 278 12.63 -5.46 -16.08
N THR A 279 11.61 -5.65 -15.24
CA THR A 279 11.10 -6.97 -14.86
C THR A 279 9.91 -7.37 -15.72
N LYS A 280 10.10 -8.26 -16.68
CA LYS A 280 9.02 -8.72 -17.59
C LYS A 280 7.90 -9.50 -16.86
N LYS A 281 8.23 -10.10 -15.73
CA LYS A 281 7.28 -10.84 -14.86
C LYS A 281 7.48 -10.37 -13.42
N PRO A 282 6.43 -10.39 -12.57
CA PRO A 282 6.59 -10.14 -11.15
C PRO A 282 7.61 -11.10 -10.52
N ILE A 283 8.44 -10.58 -9.64
CA ILE A 283 9.30 -11.38 -8.78
C ILE A 283 8.43 -11.84 -7.61
N LEU A 284 8.47 -13.12 -7.30
CA LEU A 284 7.70 -13.70 -6.18
C LEU A 284 8.63 -13.92 -4.98
N PRO A 285 8.13 -13.73 -3.75
CA PRO A 285 8.90 -14.01 -2.57
C PRO A 285 9.26 -15.49 -2.48
N SER A 286 10.41 -15.80 -1.89
CA SER A 286 10.85 -17.16 -1.65
C SER A 286 9.96 -17.84 -0.59
N GLU A 287 9.97 -19.19 -0.55
CA GLU A 287 9.23 -19.94 0.48
C GLU A 287 9.68 -19.59 1.92
N ASN A 288 10.91 -19.15 2.09
CA ASN A 288 11.45 -18.75 3.38
C ASN A 288 10.95 -17.38 3.85
N GLU A 289 10.60 -16.48 2.92
CA GLU A 289 10.02 -15.17 3.23
C GLU A 289 8.51 -15.26 3.54
N ILE A 290 7.85 -16.34 3.08
CA ILE A 290 6.40 -16.56 3.30
C ILE A 290 6.13 -17.22 4.67
N LYS A 291 7.13 -17.81 5.30
CA LYS A 291 7.04 -18.49 6.62
C LYS A 291 7.25 -17.53 7.77
#